data_8c6fc9fbb556e514033dd8b248586802
#
_entry.id   8c6fc9fbb556e514033dd8b248586802
#
_cell.length_a   1.000
_cell.length_b   1.000
_cell.length_c   1.000
_cell.angle_alpha   90.00
_cell.angle_beta   90.00
_cell.angle_gamma   90.00
#
_symmetry.space_group_name_H-M   'P 1'
#
loop_
_entity.id
_entity.type
_entity.pdbx_description
1 polymer ?
#
loop_
_entity_poly.entity_id
_entity_poly.type
_entity_poly.pdbx_seq_one_letter_code
_entity_poly.pdbx_strand_id
1 'polypeptide(L)'
;ERSREKRKSSNGFQLGLIGYTNAGKSTILNQLTQAGTYQMDQLFATLDPLTRQVDLFPNFEVTLTDTVGFIQELPTTLIHAFESTLEESADVDLLVHVVDASNAQFSLHEKTVIDLVNDLEMQEIPMVTVYNKTDLIEGEFQPNLYPSIQISAVNEADVERLKAFLKEQVKAQMTYYEEWLDVTQTKELNQLQQRTLVESLNYDEEKNQYC
;
A
#
# COMPACT_ATOMS: atom_id res chain seq x y z
N GLU A 1 1.58 11.28 -18.63
CA GLU A 1 1.66 12.66 -18.06
C GLU A 1 0.36 13.07 -17.36
N ARG A 2 -0.83 12.82 -17.93
CA ARG A 2 -2.12 13.18 -17.29
C ARG A 2 -2.40 12.44 -15.98
N SER A 3 -1.98 11.19 -15.84
CA SER A 3 -2.14 10.41 -14.60
C SER A 3 -1.23 10.91 -13.48
N ARG A 4 -0.01 11.36 -13.79
CA ARG A 4 0.92 11.96 -12.80
C ARG A 4 0.45 13.33 -12.29
N GLU A 5 -0.26 14.10 -13.11
CA GLU A 5 -0.83 15.41 -12.69
C GLU A 5 -2.07 15.23 -11.80
N LYS A 6 -2.91 14.20 -12.02
CA LYS A 6 -4.02 13.85 -11.12
C LYS A 6 -3.54 13.38 -9.75
N ARG A 7 -2.40 12.69 -9.65
CA ARG A 7 -1.78 12.25 -8.37
C ARG A 7 -1.42 13.41 -7.44
N LYS A 8 -1.22 14.62 -7.95
CA LYS A 8 -0.97 15.83 -7.13
C LYS A 8 -2.20 16.37 -6.40
N SER A 9 -3.38 15.84 -6.66
CA SER A 9 -4.63 16.30 -6.04
C SER A 9 -5.21 15.37 -4.97
N SER A 10 -4.70 14.14 -4.80
CA SER A 10 -5.11 13.25 -3.71
C SER A 10 -4.26 13.52 -2.47
N ASN A 11 -4.93 13.77 -1.35
CA ASN A 11 -4.30 14.09 -0.07
C ASN A 11 -3.71 12.87 0.68
N GLY A 12 -3.38 11.77 -0.01
CA GLY A 12 -2.94 10.53 0.66
C GLY A 12 -2.11 9.64 -0.24
N PHE A 13 -1.61 8.55 0.33
CA PHE A 13 -0.81 7.52 -0.34
C PHE A 13 -1.64 6.23 -0.49
N GLN A 14 -1.63 5.64 -1.68
CA GLN A 14 -2.47 4.48 -1.99
C GLN A 14 -1.64 3.21 -2.12
N LEU A 15 -1.95 2.22 -1.26
CA LEU A 15 -1.41 0.88 -1.32
C LEU A 15 -2.39 -0.04 -2.06
N GLY A 16 -1.89 -0.86 -2.99
CA GLY A 16 -2.68 -1.89 -3.67
C GLY A 16 -2.26 -3.29 -3.23
N LEU A 17 -3.19 -4.09 -2.67
CA LEU A 17 -2.92 -5.50 -2.39
C LEU A 17 -3.05 -6.31 -3.67
N ILE A 18 -2.03 -7.13 -3.96
CA ILE A 18 -2.03 -8.09 -5.06
C ILE A 18 -1.49 -9.43 -4.55
N GLY A 19 -1.92 -10.53 -5.13
CA GLY A 19 -1.41 -11.85 -4.76
C GLY A 19 -2.32 -12.98 -5.19
N TYR A 20 -1.76 -14.17 -5.28
CA TYR A 20 -2.51 -15.37 -5.66
C TYR A 20 -3.64 -15.69 -4.67
N THR A 21 -4.57 -16.57 -5.09
CA THR A 21 -5.69 -16.98 -4.21
C THR A 21 -5.18 -17.60 -2.92
N ASN A 22 -5.88 -17.37 -1.81
CA ASN A 22 -5.54 -17.90 -0.50
C ASN A 22 -4.14 -17.51 0.05
N ALA A 23 -3.47 -16.52 -0.54
CA ALA A 23 -2.21 -16.00 0.01
C ALA A 23 -2.37 -15.29 1.36
N GLY A 24 -3.61 -14.92 1.72
CA GLY A 24 -3.93 -14.24 2.97
C GLY A 24 -4.14 -12.74 2.86
N LYS A 25 -4.42 -12.22 1.65
CA LYS A 25 -4.71 -10.79 1.41
C LYS A 25 -5.81 -10.25 2.33
N SER A 26 -6.95 -10.94 2.41
CA SER A 26 -8.07 -10.50 3.25
C SER A 26 -7.70 -10.50 4.74
N THR A 27 -6.88 -11.43 5.19
CA THR A 27 -6.38 -11.45 6.58
C THR A 27 -5.49 -10.23 6.84
N ILE A 28 -4.53 -9.95 5.95
CA ILE A 28 -3.65 -8.78 6.06
C ILE A 28 -4.46 -7.50 6.02
N LEU A 29 -5.43 -7.37 5.07
CA LEU A 29 -6.32 -6.22 4.99
C LEU A 29 -7.05 -5.98 6.31
N ASN A 30 -7.65 -7.03 6.88
CA ASN A 30 -8.38 -6.92 8.13
C ASN A 30 -7.46 -6.54 9.29
N GLN A 31 -6.28 -7.16 9.41
CA GLN A 31 -5.32 -6.86 10.48
C GLN A 31 -4.79 -5.43 10.42
N LEU A 32 -4.49 -4.93 9.23
CA LEU A 32 -4.00 -3.56 9.05
C LEU A 32 -5.08 -2.49 9.28
N THR A 33 -6.37 -2.83 9.08
CA THR A 33 -7.48 -1.88 9.15
C THR A 33 -8.31 -1.99 10.42
N GLN A 34 -8.12 -3.01 11.28
CA GLN A 34 -8.86 -3.19 12.54
C GLN A 34 -8.56 -2.12 13.60
N ALA A 35 -7.48 -1.36 13.46
CA ALA A 35 -7.11 -0.30 14.39
C ALA A 35 -7.82 1.04 14.13
N GLY A 36 -8.52 1.20 13.01
CA GLY A 36 -9.18 2.44 12.61
C GLY A 36 -10.66 2.22 12.31
N THR A 37 -11.54 2.33 13.33
CA THR A 37 -12.97 2.38 13.12
C THR A 37 -13.40 3.72 12.52
N TYR A 38 -13.47 3.78 11.20
CA TYR A 38 -14.44 4.63 10.52
C TYR A 38 -15.18 3.75 9.51
N GLN A 39 -16.36 3.26 9.93
CA GLN A 39 -17.35 2.75 9.02
C GLN A 39 -17.86 3.93 8.21
N MET A 40 -17.45 4.02 6.95
CA MET A 40 -18.30 4.69 5.98
C MET A 40 -19.48 3.73 5.72
N ASP A 41 -20.62 4.04 6.31
CA ASP A 41 -21.91 3.49 5.89
C ASP A 41 -22.17 3.89 4.44
N GLN A 42 -21.77 3.04 3.51
CA GLN A 42 -22.25 3.11 2.14
C GLN A 42 -23.07 1.87 1.84
N LEU A 43 -24.39 2.09 1.93
CA LEU A 43 -25.47 1.18 1.53
C LEU A 43 -25.58 1.10 0.00
N PHE A 44 -24.51 0.74 -0.72
CA PHE A 44 -24.64 0.29 -2.11
C PHE A 44 -23.46 -0.65 -2.42
N ALA A 45 -23.77 -1.95 -2.51
CA ALA A 45 -22.88 -2.96 -3.04
C ALA A 45 -22.74 -2.75 -4.56
N THR A 46 -21.90 -1.82 -4.96
CA THR A 46 -21.34 -1.73 -6.28
C THR A 46 -19.98 -2.42 -6.29
N LEU A 47 -19.55 -2.90 -7.42
CA LEU A 47 -18.27 -3.60 -7.70
C LEU A 47 -17.02 -2.73 -7.45
N ASP A 48 -17.07 -1.78 -6.53
CA ASP A 48 -15.96 -0.92 -6.19
C ASP A 48 -14.90 -1.70 -5.39
N PRO A 49 -13.62 -1.57 -5.73
CA PRO A 49 -12.54 -2.16 -4.96
C PRO A 49 -12.64 -1.69 -3.51
N LEU A 50 -12.48 -2.61 -2.58
CA LEU A 50 -12.67 -2.36 -1.15
C LEU A 50 -11.48 -1.53 -0.63
N THR A 51 -11.59 -0.21 -0.71
CA THR A 51 -10.58 0.72 -0.19
C THR A 51 -10.83 0.99 1.28
N ARG A 52 -9.81 0.82 2.12
CA ARG A 52 -9.86 1.07 3.56
C ARG A 52 -8.67 1.90 3.99
N GLN A 53 -8.90 2.77 4.96
CA GLN A 53 -7.83 3.54 5.58
C GLN A 53 -6.97 2.66 6.48
N VAL A 54 -5.65 2.86 6.42
CA VAL A 54 -4.65 2.19 7.27
C VAL A 54 -3.94 3.24 8.11
N ASP A 55 -3.90 3.02 9.41
CA ASP A 55 -3.24 3.93 10.35
C ASP A 55 -1.73 3.64 10.41
N LEU A 56 -1.00 4.14 9.42
CA LEU A 56 0.46 4.06 9.39
C LEU A 56 1.12 5.31 9.96
N PHE A 57 0.55 6.50 9.75
CA PHE A 57 1.12 7.78 10.16
C PHE A 57 0.08 8.66 10.83
N PRO A 58 0.45 9.45 11.88
CA PRO A 58 -0.51 10.19 12.69
C PRO A 58 -1.32 11.26 11.94
N ASN A 59 -0.75 11.88 10.91
CA ASN A 59 -1.36 13.01 10.20
C ASN A 59 -1.26 12.88 8.68
N PHE A 60 -1.05 11.68 8.19
CA PHE A 60 -0.94 11.41 6.76
C PHE A 60 -1.79 10.22 6.39
N GLU A 61 -2.70 10.41 5.45
CA GLU A 61 -3.65 9.39 5.03
C GLU A 61 -2.98 8.34 4.15
N VAL A 62 -3.10 7.07 4.56
CA VAL A 62 -2.71 5.92 3.74
C VAL A 62 -3.94 5.05 3.57
N THR A 63 -4.25 4.74 2.32
CA THR A 63 -5.34 3.83 1.99
C THR A 63 -4.80 2.50 1.48
N LEU A 64 -5.51 1.42 1.74
CA LEU A 64 -5.22 0.10 1.25
C LEU A 64 -6.42 -0.40 0.45
N THR A 65 -6.19 -0.66 -0.81
CA THR A 65 -7.20 -1.15 -1.74
C THR A 65 -6.92 -2.61 -2.05
N ASP A 66 -7.92 -3.48 -1.88
CA ASP A 66 -7.84 -4.83 -2.42
C ASP A 66 -8.09 -4.74 -3.94
N THR A 67 -7.01 -4.49 -4.68
CA THR A 67 -7.10 -4.22 -6.12
C THR A 67 -7.52 -5.45 -6.92
N VAL A 68 -7.36 -6.65 -6.34
CA VAL A 68 -7.54 -7.87 -7.12
C VAL A 68 -8.03 -9.04 -6.25
N GLY A 69 -9.22 -8.89 -5.63
CA GLY A 69 -10.03 -10.05 -5.29
C GLY A 69 -10.44 -10.85 -6.53
N PHE A 70 -10.16 -10.31 -7.72
CA PHE A 70 -10.51 -10.87 -9.02
C PHE A 70 -9.50 -11.88 -9.62
N ILE A 71 -8.30 -12.10 -9.05
CA ILE A 71 -7.36 -13.13 -9.56
C ILE A 71 -7.90 -14.55 -9.31
N GLN A 72 -9.08 -14.67 -8.71
CA GLN A 72 -9.65 -15.95 -8.32
C GLN A 72 -10.14 -16.84 -9.47
N GLU A 73 -10.00 -16.59 -10.71
CA GLU A 73 -10.48 -17.48 -11.80
C GLU A 73 -10.73 -16.72 -13.12
N LEU A 74 -10.00 -15.62 -13.37
CA LEU A 74 -10.17 -14.96 -14.66
C LEU A 74 -9.40 -15.73 -15.72
N PRO A 75 -10.09 -16.37 -16.68
CA PRO A 75 -9.46 -16.76 -17.94
C PRO A 75 -8.82 -15.50 -18.54
N THR A 76 -7.64 -15.63 -19.12
CA THR A 76 -6.92 -14.54 -19.81
C THR A 76 -7.79 -13.78 -20.82
N THR A 77 -8.86 -14.42 -21.32
CA THR A 77 -9.86 -13.82 -22.22
C THR A 77 -10.77 -12.81 -21.54
N LEU A 78 -10.88 -12.79 -20.20
CA LEU A 78 -11.68 -11.82 -19.45
C LEU A 78 -10.86 -10.61 -18.97
N ILE A 79 -9.53 -10.67 -18.99
CA ILE A 79 -8.66 -9.54 -18.63
C ILE A 79 -8.99 -8.34 -19.53
N HIS A 80 -9.13 -8.53 -20.83
CA HIS A 80 -9.51 -7.45 -21.76
C HIS A 80 -10.93 -6.90 -21.57
N ALA A 81 -11.84 -7.65 -20.95
CA ALA A 81 -13.19 -7.16 -20.65
C ALA A 81 -13.23 -6.28 -19.38
N PHE A 82 -12.19 -6.34 -18.55
CA PHE A 82 -12.07 -5.58 -17.30
C PHE A 82 -11.04 -4.45 -17.36
N GLU A 83 -10.38 -4.21 -18.50
CA GLU A 83 -9.43 -3.12 -18.69
C GLU A 83 -9.97 -1.77 -18.18
N SER A 84 -11.23 -1.46 -18.45
CA SER A 84 -11.85 -0.20 -18.01
C SER A 84 -12.10 -0.10 -16.50
N THR A 85 -12.26 -1.24 -15.80
CA THR A 85 -12.43 -1.30 -14.34
C THR A 85 -11.07 -1.34 -13.63
N LEU A 86 -10.04 -1.82 -14.32
CA LEU A 86 -8.66 -1.90 -13.84
C LEU A 86 -7.92 -0.56 -14.03
N GLU A 87 -8.35 0.30 -14.96
CA GLU A 87 -7.83 1.68 -15.07
C GLU A 87 -8.08 2.51 -13.80
N GLU A 88 -9.15 2.24 -13.04
CA GLU A 88 -9.39 2.84 -11.72
C GLU A 88 -8.46 2.26 -10.64
N SER A 89 -7.99 1.02 -10.80
CA SER A 89 -7.01 0.39 -9.92
C SER A 89 -5.56 0.83 -10.21
N ALA A 90 -5.33 1.55 -11.29
CA ALA A 90 -4.01 2.06 -11.68
C ALA A 90 -3.53 3.29 -10.87
N ASP A 91 -4.37 3.82 -9.98
CA ASP A 91 -4.02 4.99 -9.16
C ASP A 91 -3.30 4.62 -7.84
N VAL A 92 -2.74 3.39 -7.71
CA VAL A 92 -1.94 3.01 -6.54
C VAL A 92 -0.49 3.50 -6.66
N ASP A 93 0.09 3.89 -5.53
CA ASP A 93 1.46 4.39 -5.44
C ASP A 93 2.47 3.28 -5.13
N LEU A 94 2.03 2.20 -4.49
CA LEU A 94 2.86 1.04 -4.11
C LEU A 94 2.02 -0.24 -4.12
N LEU A 95 2.49 -1.26 -4.82
CA LEU A 95 1.91 -2.60 -4.80
C LEU A 95 2.46 -3.41 -3.62
N VAL A 96 1.57 -4.07 -2.90
CA VAL A 96 1.89 -5.01 -1.82
C VAL A 96 1.54 -6.42 -2.29
N HIS A 97 2.54 -7.14 -2.76
CA HIS A 97 2.42 -8.50 -3.26
C HIS A 97 2.43 -9.49 -2.11
N VAL A 98 1.31 -10.17 -1.86
CA VAL A 98 1.18 -11.17 -0.80
C VAL A 98 1.38 -12.57 -1.36
N VAL A 99 2.32 -13.33 -0.79
CA VAL A 99 2.69 -14.68 -1.19
C VAL A 99 2.46 -15.64 -0.03
N ASP A 100 1.82 -16.78 -0.27
CA ASP A 100 1.76 -17.90 0.69
C ASP A 100 3.09 -18.63 0.70
N ALA A 101 3.95 -18.33 1.66
CA ALA A 101 5.28 -18.90 1.78
C ALA A 101 5.28 -20.40 2.16
N SER A 102 4.16 -20.91 2.69
CA SER A 102 4.01 -22.33 3.03
C SER A 102 3.64 -23.20 1.82
N ASN A 103 3.27 -22.59 0.71
CA ASN A 103 2.88 -23.33 -0.48
C ASN A 103 4.11 -23.78 -1.28
N ALA A 104 4.22 -25.08 -1.56
CA ALA A 104 5.35 -25.62 -2.34
C ALA A 104 5.50 -25.03 -3.75
N GLN A 105 4.43 -24.42 -4.30
CA GLN A 105 4.42 -23.76 -5.60
C GLN A 105 4.49 -22.23 -5.49
N PHE A 106 4.95 -21.67 -4.37
CA PHE A 106 4.97 -20.23 -4.17
C PHE A 106 5.70 -19.47 -5.28
N SER A 107 6.81 -20.01 -5.79
CA SER A 107 7.55 -19.40 -6.91
C SER A 107 6.74 -19.33 -8.21
N LEU A 108 5.88 -20.32 -8.47
CA LEU A 108 4.97 -20.29 -9.62
C LEU A 108 3.88 -19.23 -9.41
N HIS A 109 3.35 -19.10 -8.18
CA HIS A 109 2.37 -18.08 -7.84
C HIS A 109 2.97 -16.67 -7.96
N GLU A 110 4.21 -16.46 -7.52
CA GLU A 110 4.94 -15.19 -7.71
C GLU A 110 5.02 -14.83 -9.19
N LYS A 111 5.45 -15.78 -10.02
CA LYS A 111 5.56 -15.56 -11.47
C LYS A 111 4.20 -15.19 -12.07
N THR A 112 3.14 -15.92 -11.72
CA THR A 112 1.78 -15.63 -12.21
C THR A 112 1.34 -14.21 -11.91
N VAL A 113 1.64 -13.72 -10.69
CA VAL A 113 1.29 -12.34 -10.28
C VAL A 113 2.15 -11.31 -11.01
N ILE A 114 3.44 -11.57 -11.20
CA ILE A 114 4.34 -10.70 -11.97
C ILE A 114 3.89 -10.60 -13.42
N ASP A 115 3.57 -11.73 -14.05
CA ASP A 115 3.06 -11.76 -15.43
C ASP A 115 1.78 -10.93 -15.54
N LEU A 116 0.87 -11.04 -14.56
CA LEU A 116 -0.35 -10.23 -14.51
C LEU A 116 -0.06 -8.73 -14.34
N VAL A 117 0.87 -8.35 -13.47
CA VAL A 117 1.29 -6.93 -13.31
C VAL A 117 1.81 -6.36 -14.63
N ASN A 118 2.53 -7.17 -15.41
CA ASN A 118 3.01 -6.79 -16.74
C ASN A 118 1.86 -6.68 -17.76
N ASP A 119 0.94 -7.63 -17.77
CA ASP A 119 -0.22 -7.63 -18.67
C ASP A 119 -1.15 -6.43 -18.41
N LEU A 120 -1.21 -5.94 -17.16
CA LEU A 120 -1.98 -4.77 -16.75
C LEU A 120 -1.21 -3.44 -16.90
N GLU A 121 -0.02 -3.45 -17.50
CA GLU A 121 0.85 -2.28 -17.66
C GLU A 121 1.19 -1.55 -16.34
N MET A 122 1.21 -2.30 -15.20
CA MET A 122 1.48 -1.78 -13.86
C MET A 122 2.94 -1.96 -13.41
N GLN A 123 3.84 -2.40 -14.28
CA GLN A 123 5.26 -2.68 -13.97
C GLN A 123 6.05 -1.44 -13.52
N GLU A 124 5.56 -0.23 -13.82
CA GLU A 124 6.16 1.03 -13.36
C GLU A 124 5.80 1.38 -11.91
N ILE A 125 4.82 0.69 -11.31
CA ILE A 125 4.43 0.89 -9.92
C ILE A 125 5.41 0.11 -9.04
N PRO A 126 6.07 0.77 -8.05
CA PRO A 126 6.92 0.06 -7.10
C PRO A 126 6.17 -1.07 -6.41
N MET A 127 6.85 -2.19 -6.17
CA MET A 127 6.25 -3.36 -5.55
C MET A 127 7.12 -3.87 -4.41
N VAL A 128 6.46 -4.24 -3.30
CA VAL A 128 7.07 -4.94 -2.16
C VAL A 128 6.40 -6.28 -1.95
N THR A 129 7.12 -7.27 -1.41
CA THR A 129 6.59 -8.61 -1.24
C THR A 129 6.43 -8.97 0.24
N VAL A 130 5.27 -9.50 0.59
CA VAL A 130 4.94 -10.00 1.92
C VAL A 130 4.79 -11.52 1.84
N TYR A 131 5.79 -12.24 2.31
CA TYR A 131 5.75 -13.69 2.46
C TYR A 131 4.99 -14.04 3.74
N ASN A 132 3.75 -14.47 3.57
CA ASN A 132 2.81 -14.75 4.64
C ASN A 132 2.80 -16.25 5.00
N LYS A 133 2.22 -16.59 6.14
CA LYS A 133 2.06 -17.95 6.68
C LYS A 133 3.39 -18.64 7.03
N THR A 134 4.35 -17.86 7.47
CA THR A 134 5.67 -18.41 7.87
C THR A 134 5.60 -19.32 9.08
N ASP A 135 4.53 -19.23 9.88
CA ASP A 135 4.20 -20.16 10.97
C ASP A 135 3.95 -21.61 10.51
N LEU A 136 3.68 -21.81 9.23
CA LEU A 136 3.42 -23.13 8.63
C LEU A 136 4.65 -23.72 7.93
N ILE A 137 5.80 -23.04 7.96
CA ILE A 137 7.03 -23.49 7.30
C ILE A 137 7.90 -24.26 8.27
N GLU A 138 8.34 -25.44 7.85
CA GLU A 138 9.38 -26.20 8.54
C GLU A 138 10.75 -25.87 7.92
N GLY A 139 11.63 -25.22 8.70
CA GLY A 139 12.98 -24.86 8.26
C GLY A 139 13.18 -23.42 7.82
N GLU A 140 14.27 -23.15 7.10
CA GLU A 140 14.59 -21.81 6.61
C GLU A 140 13.85 -21.52 5.30
N PHE A 141 13.24 -20.32 5.22
CA PHE A 141 12.60 -19.83 4.01
C PHE A 141 13.50 -18.77 3.33
N GLN A 142 13.66 -18.91 2.02
CA GLN A 142 14.45 -17.98 1.20
C GLN A 142 13.51 -17.22 0.27
N PRO A 143 13.35 -15.88 0.44
CA PRO A 143 12.55 -15.06 -0.46
C PRO A 143 13.22 -14.91 -1.82
N ASN A 144 12.42 -14.92 -2.91
CA ASN A 144 12.90 -14.69 -4.27
C ASN A 144 12.85 -13.21 -4.67
N LEU A 145 11.93 -12.44 -4.09
CA LEU A 145 11.62 -11.06 -4.47
C LEU A 145 11.98 -10.09 -3.34
N TYR A 146 12.44 -8.88 -3.71
CA TYR A 146 12.85 -7.82 -2.79
C TYR A 146 12.40 -6.45 -3.32
N PRO A 147 12.13 -5.46 -2.42
CA PRO A 147 12.17 -5.58 -0.95
C PRO A 147 11.06 -6.49 -0.43
N SER A 148 11.33 -7.22 0.66
CA SER A 148 10.37 -8.19 1.19
C SER A 148 10.40 -8.32 2.71
N ILE A 149 9.30 -8.84 3.27
CA ILE A 149 9.17 -9.21 4.67
C ILE A 149 8.53 -10.58 4.80
N GLN A 150 8.94 -11.34 5.82
CA GLN A 150 8.39 -12.64 6.19
C GLN A 150 7.55 -12.48 7.45
N ILE A 151 6.29 -12.90 7.42
CA ILE A 151 5.33 -12.75 8.52
C ILE A 151 4.37 -13.94 8.63
N SER A 152 3.73 -14.03 9.78
CA SER A 152 2.44 -14.70 9.93
C SER A 152 1.36 -13.68 10.23
N ALA A 153 0.41 -13.49 9.34
CA ALA A 153 -0.66 -12.49 9.48
C ALA A 153 -1.61 -12.75 10.67
N VAL A 154 -1.51 -13.93 11.30
CA VAL A 154 -2.26 -14.27 12.51
C VAL A 154 -1.47 -13.97 13.79
N ASN A 155 -0.21 -13.52 13.68
CA ASN A 155 0.64 -13.14 14.80
C ASN A 155 0.68 -11.61 14.92
N GLU A 156 0.25 -11.06 16.05
CA GLU A 156 0.18 -9.61 16.29
C GLU A 156 1.56 -8.93 16.19
N ALA A 157 2.62 -9.56 16.69
CA ALA A 157 3.97 -9.01 16.60
C ALA A 157 4.45 -8.90 15.14
N ASP A 158 4.08 -9.84 14.29
CA ASP A 158 4.38 -9.82 12.87
C ASP A 158 3.56 -8.76 12.12
N VAL A 159 2.32 -8.53 12.55
CA VAL A 159 1.49 -7.43 12.01
C VAL A 159 2.12 -6.07 12.31
N GLU A 160 2.65 -5.86 13.52
CA GLU A 160 3.36 -4.62 13.86
C GLU A 160 4.68 -4.48 13.07
N ARG A 161 5.41 -5.58 12.84
CA ARG A 161 6.58 -5.59 11.94
C ARG A 161 6.20 -5.23 10.51
N LEU A 162 5.06 -5.74 10.02
CA LEU A 162 4.53 -5.39 8.70
C LEU A 162 4.20 -3.91 8.60
N LYS A 163 3.54 -3.32 9.61
CA LYS A 163 3.27 -1.87 9.64
C LYS A 163 4.56 -1.06 9.60
N ALA A 164 5.56 -1.43 10.39
CA ALA A 164 6.86 -0.75 10.37
C ALA A 164 7.54 -0.87 9.01
N PHE A 165 7.54 -2.04 8.39
CA PHE A 165 8.06 -2.26 7.05
C PHE A 165 7.33 -1.40 6.00
N LEU A 166 6.00 -1.37 6.02
CA LEU A 166 5.21 -0.56 5.09
C LEU A 166 5.48 0.94 5.27
N LYS A 167 5.64 1.43 6.52
CA LYS A 167 6.05 2.83 6.78
C LYS A 167 7.35 3.19 6.05
N GLU A 168 8.37 2.35 6.19
CA GLU A 168 9.66 2.57 5.52
C GLU A 168 9.52 2.55 4.00
N GLN A 169 8.73 1.62 3.46
CA GLN A 169 8.53 1.51 2.01
C GLN A 169 7.73 2.71 1.46
N VAL A 170 6.71 3.19 2.18
CA VAL A 170 5.97 4.41 1.81
C VAL A 170 6.90 5.62 1.80
N LYS A 171 7.72 5.81 2.85
CA LYS A 171 8.70 6.90 2.92
C LYS A 171 9.70 6.83 1.76
N ALA A 172 10.16 5.65 1.39
CA ALA A 172 11.09 5.45 0.28
C ALA A 172 10.54 5.90 -1.08
N GLN A 173 9.22 6.01 -1.24
CA GLN A 173 8.58 6.53 -2.46
C GLN A 173 8.38 8.05 -2.42
N MET A 174 8.66 8.70 -1.28
CA MET A 174 8.49 10.15 -1.10
C MET A 174 9.81 10.88 -1.33
N THR A 175 9.70 12.13 -1.77
CA THR A 175 10.85 13.02 -1.84
C THR A 175 10.96 13.80 -0.54
N TYR A 176 12.10 13.67 0.14
CA TYR A 176 12.39 14.47 1.32
C TYR A 176 12.82 15.88 0.92
N TYR A 177 12.31 16.88 1.65
CA TYR A 177 12.76 18.26 1.57
C TYR A 177 12.61 18.97 2.92
N GLU A 178 13.33 20.04 3.12
CA GLU A 178 13.21 20.94 4.28
C GLU A 178 12.66 22.27 3.81
N GLU A 179 11.68 22.80 4.53
CA GLU A 179 11.05 24.09 4.25
C GLU A 179 11.14 24.99 5.48
N TRP A 180 11.59 26.22 5.28
CA TRP A 180 11.65 27.24 6.33
C TRP A 180 10.51 28.23 6.15
N LEU A 181 9.61 28.30 7.13
CA LEU A 181 8.44 29.16 7.09
C LEU A 181 8.51 30.22 8.18
N ASP A 182 8.28 31.47 7.82
CA ASP A 182 8.08 32.53 8.80
C ASP A 182 6.84 32.24 9.65
N VAL A 183 6.85 32.65 10.93
CA VAL A 183 5.72 32.42 11.86
C VAL A 183 4.41 33.03 11.37
N THR A 184 4.45 33.98 10.47
CA THR A 184 3.27 34.59 9.85
C THR A 184 2.65 33.72 8.75
N GLN A 185 3.39 32.74 8.23
CA GLN A 185 2.97 31.83 7.14
C GLN A 185 2.18 30.62 7.64
N THR A 186 1.27 30.84 8.60
CA THR A 186 0.47 29.76 9.21
C THR A 186 -0.43 29.03 8.23
N LYS A 187 -0.86 29.69 7.15
CA LYS A 187 -1.67 29.08 6.11
C LYS A 187 -0.87 28.06 5.29
N GLU A 188 0.34 28.42 4.92
CA GLU A 188 1.29 27.56 4.21
C GLU A 188 1.68 26.35 5.08
N LEU A 189 1.98 26.58 6.36
CA LEU A 189 2.27 25.52 7.33
C LEU A 189 1.11 24.52 7.44
N ASN A 190 -0.10 25.00 7.60
CA ASN A 190 -1.28 24.15 7.66
C ASN A 190 -1.49 23.35 6.35
N GLN A 191 -1.23 23.96 5.20
CA GLN A 191 -1.33 23.27 3.92
C GLN A 191 -0.27 22.15 3.78
N LEU A 192 0.96 22.40 4.22
CA LEU A 192 2.01 21.38 4.23
C LEU A 192 1.63 20.22 5.16
N GLN A 193 1.19 20.51 6.38
CA GLN A 193 0.76 19.49 7.34
C GLN A 193 -0.42 18.64 6.85
N GLN A 194 -1.27 19.18 5.98
CA GLN A 194 -2.41 18.45 5.43
C GLN A 194 -2.07 17.64 4.17
N ARG A 195 -1.01 18.02 3.43
CA ARG A 195 -0.71 17.46 2.10
C ARG A 195 0.56 16.63 2.03
N THR A 196 1.39 16.71 3.06
CA THR A 196 2.69 16.02 3.10
C THR A 196 2.85 15.25 4.40
N LEU A 197 3.70 14.24 4.39
CA LEU A 197 4.15 13.56 5.60
C LEU A 197 5.18 14.45 6.30
N VAL A 198 4.79 15.10 7.40
CA VAL A 198 5.70 15.91 8.22
C VAL A 198 6.41 15.00 9.20
N GLU A 199 7.73 14.88 9.08
CA GLU A 199 8.56 14.07 9.97
C GLU A 199 8.93 14.81 11.25
N SER A 200 9.24 16.11 11.12
CA SER A 200 9.55 17.00 12.26
C SER A 200 9.07 18.41 11.98
N LEU A 201 8.76 19.12 13.05
CA LEU A 201 8.45 20.54 13.03
C LEU A 201 9.21 21.20 14.18
N ASN A 202 10.22 21.98 13.86
CA ASN A 202 11.06 22.68 14.81
C ASN A 202 10.87 24.19 14.69
N TYR A 203 10.94 24.89 15.80
CA TYR A 203 10.91 26.35 15.82
C TYR A 203 12.30 26.89 16.15
N ASP A 204 12.82 27.75 15.25
CA ASP A 204 14.09 28.47 15.44
C ASP A 204 13.78 29.86 16.00
N GLU A 205 14.11 30.08 17.27
CA GLU A 205 13.85 31.36 17.98
C GLU A 205 14.71 32.50 17.40
N GLU A 206 15.93 32.23 16.93
CA GLU A 206 16.82 33.26 16.40
C GLU A 206 16.34 33.79 15.05
N LYS A 207 15.81 32.90 14.22
CA LYS A 207 15.28 33.24 12.89
C LYS A 207 13.81 33.59 12.89
N ASN A 208 13.09 33.29 13.99
CA ASN A 208 11.63 33.38 14.09
C ASN A 208 10.91 32.60 12.98
N GLN A 209 11.36 31.36 12.71
CA GLN A 209 10.89 30.52 11.64
C GLN A 209 10.61 29.10 12.12
N TYR A 210 9.70 28.40 11.42
CA TYR A 210 9.50 26.97 11.53
C TYR A 210 10.29 26.21 10.44
N CYS A 211 10.83 25.02 10.80
CA CYS A 211 11.43 24.06 9.88
C CYS A 211 10.92 22.65 10.16
#